data_f73336c04b5b95351ce3cb8f5ef66c25
#
_entry.id   f73336c04b5b95351ce3cb8f5ef66c25
#
_cell.length_a   1.000
_cell.length_b   1.000
_cell.length_c   1.000
_cell.angle_alpha   90.00
_cell.angle_beta   90.00
_cell.angle_gamma   90.00
#
_symmetry.space_group_name_H-M   'P 1'
#
loop_
_entity.id
_entity.type
_entity.pdbx_description
1 polymer ?
#
loop_
_entity_poly.entity_id
_entity_poly.type
_entity_poly.pdbx_seq_one_letter_code
_entity_poly.pdbx_strand_id
1 'polypeptide(L)'
;MLATSAARNLATHPVDQYLMVEDARLRFRDEGAGAAVILLHGWTLDLEMWDPQVARLRQEYRLVRVDRRGHGFSSGTPSTARDATDVAALCRHLGLTRVAVIGMSQGARTALAFAGGAPERVDAVILDGPPSFELAPADEDVPFEHLRTVARTRGMAAFRREWLRHPLTQLRTANPQMHAQLIAMIERFAGNEFTDSPLESDVLPVPALPRSSNAPALVLSGELDVPRRIQSADRLSVQLPRAERAVITGAGHLPNLDRPDEYTETCRAFLNRYTRARSTP
;
A
#
# COMPACT_ATOMS: atom_id res chain seq x y z
N MET A 1 7.27 -25.35 -46.33
CA MET A 1 6.93 -25.81 -44.97
C MET A 1 7.54 -24.80 -43.99
N LEU A 2 6.75 -23.86 -43.55
CA LEU A 2 7.14 -22.87 -42.53
C LEU A 2 6.37 -23.24 -41.26
N ALA A 3 7.09 -23.76 -40.27
CA ALA A 3 6.56 -24.04 -38.95
C ALA A 3 6.55 -22.74 -38.14
N THR A 4 5.39 -22.14 -37.97
CA THR A 4 5.16 -21.02 -37.07
C THR A 4 5.15 -21.56 -35.64
N SER A 5 6.24 -21.30 -34.91
CA SER A 5 6.34 -21.51 -33.48
C SER A 5 5.45 -20.48 -32.76
N ALA A 6 4.24 -20.87 -32.42
CA ALA A 6 3.42 -20.15 -31.47
C ALA A 6 4.00 -20.38 -30.07
N ALA A 7 4.81 -19.43 -29.59
CA ALA A 7 5.18 -19.36 -28.20
C ALA A 7 3.92 -19.20 -27.35
N ARG A 8 3.46 -20.27 -26.70
CA ARG A 8 2.41 -20.22 -25.70
C ARG A 8 2.91 -19.35 -24.56
N ASN A 9 2.30 -18.21 -24.41
CA ASN A 9 2.45 -17.34 -23.25
C ASN A 9 1.82 -18.07 -22.05
N LEU A 10 2.60 -18.94 -21.43
CA LEU A 10 2.24 -19.50 -20.13
C LEU A 10 2.25 -18.32 -19.16
N ALA A 11 1.08 -17.87 -18.75
CA ALA A 11 0.93 -16.98 -17.62
C ALA A 11 1.52 -17.68 -16.40
N THR A 12 2.80 -17.46 -16.13
CA THR A 12 3.43 -17.92 -14.90
C THR A 12 2.74 -17.20 -13.75
N HIS A 13 2.07 -17.95 -12.89
CA HIS A 13 1.55 -17.39 -11.64
C HIS A 13 2.73 -16.75 -10.90
N PRO A 14 2.54 -15.54 -10.34
CA PRO A 14 3.59 -14.86 -9.62
C PRO A 14 4.05 -15.74 -8.44
N VAL A 15 5.36 -15.95 -8.33
CA VAL A 15 5.93 -16.78 -7.27
C VAL A 15 6.14 -15.94 -6.04
N ASP A 16 5.63 -16.39 -4.91
CA ASP A 16 5.91 -15.80 -3.61
C ASP A 16 7.39 -15.99 -3.25
N GLN A 17 8.04 -14.90 -2.91
CA GLN A 17 9.40 -14.87 -2.42
C GLN A 17 9.40 -14.37 -0.97
N TYR A 18 10.45 -14.66 -0.23
CA TYR A 18 10.54 -14.31 1.18
C TYR A 18 11.91 -13.69 1.50
N LEU A 19 11.87 -12.59 2.22
CA LEU A 19 13.05 -11.92 2.77
C LEU A 19 13.03 -12.04 4.29
N MET A 20 14.12 -12.55 4.88
CA MET A 20 14.33 -12.46 6.31
C MET A 20 14.83 -11.06 6.66
N VAL A 21 14.11 -10.38 7.53
CA VAL A 21 14.52 -9.16 8.21
C VAL A 21 14.64 -9.49 9.70
N GLU A 22 15.24 -8.63 10.48
CA GLU A 22 15.61 -8.83 11.88
C GLU A 22 14.77 -9.88 12.65
N ASP A 23 13.46 -9.62 12.83
CA ASP A 23 12.54 -10.46 13.61
C ASP A 23 11.30 -10.91 12.80
N ALA A 24 11.33 -10.75 11.47
CA ALA A 24 10.23 -11.10 10.60
C ALA A 24 10.70 -11.73 9.29
N ARG A 25 9.79 -12.47 8.67
CA ARG A 25 9.91 -12.97 7.31
C ARG A 25 8.87 -12.26 6.45
N LEU A 26 9.32 -11.46 5.50
CA LEU A 26 8.45 -10.69 4.62
C LEU A 26 8.19 -11.47 3.32
N ARG A 27 6.90 -11.70 3.00
CA ARG A 27 6.50 -12.18 1.67
C ARG A 27 6.48 -11.03 0.70
N PHE A 28 7.03 -11.25 -0.48
CA PHE A 28 6.96 -10.29 -1.58
C PHE A 28 6.83 -11.00 -2.93
N ARG A 29 6.40 -10.23 -3.95
CA ARG A 29 6.42 -10.63 -5.36
C ARG A 29 7.14 -9.55 -6.16
N ASP A 30 7.96 -9.97 -7.11
CA ASP A 30 8.75 -9.11 -8.00
C ASP A 30 8.38 -9.45 -9.44
N GLU A 31 7.71 -8.55 -10.13
CA GLU A 31 7.04 -8.82 -11.40
C GLU A 31 7.28 -7.70 -12.40
N GLY A 32 7.48 -8.08 -13.67
CA GLY A 32 7.73 -7.13 -14.75
C GLY A 32 9.19 -6.68 -14.84
N ALA A 33 9.42 -5.62 -15.59
CA ALA A 33 10.75 -5.05 -15.85
C ALA A 33 10.64 -3.54 -16.09
N GLY A 34 11.77 -2.83 -15.98
CA GLY A 34 11.82 -1.37 -16.13
C GLY A 34 12.05 -0.63 -14.83
N ALA A 35 11.53 0.60 -14.72
CA ALA A 35 11.63 1.38 -13.49
C ALA A 35 10.91 0.68 -12.34
N ALA A 36 11.57 0.61 -11.17
CA ALA A 36 11.04 -0.12 -10.02
C ALA A 36 9.98 0.70 -9.28
N VAL A 37 8.86 0.03 -8.95
CA VAL A 37 7.77 0.59 -8.14
C VAL A 37 7.47 -0.35 -6.99
N ILE A 38 7.59 0.15 -5.76
CA ILE A 38 7.20 -0.57 -4.54
C ILE A 38 5.72 -0.31 -4.25
N LEU A 39 4.96 -1.37 -3.98
CA LEU A 39 3.53 -1.30 -3.68
C LEU A 39 3.26 -1.73 -2.23
N LEU A 40 2.70 -0.82 -1.42
CA LEU A 40 2.49 -0.98 0.02
C LEU A 40 0.99 -0.92 0.34
N HIS A 41 0.47 -2.02 0.84
CA HIS A 41 -0.95 -2.17 1.17
C HIS A 41 -1.36 -1.46 2.47
N GLY A 42 -2.68 -1.31 2.67
CA GLY A 42 -3.30 -0.75 3.87
C GLY A 42 -3.36 -1.74 5.04
N TRP A 43 -3.92 -1.29 6.16
CA TRP A 43 -4.17 -2.13 7.33
C TRP A 43 -5.16 -3.25 7.00
N THR A 44 -4.97 -4.43 7.58
CA THR A 44 -5.73 -5.67 7.37
C THR A 44 -5.70 -6.26 5.95
N LEU A 45 -5.01 -5.61 5.03
CA LEU A 45 -4.84 -6.05 3.64
C LEU A 45 -3.50 -6.75 3.44
N ASP A 46 -3.23 -7.18 2.22
CA ASP A 46 -1.96 -7.77 1.81
C ASP A 46 -1.61 -7.42 0.36
N LEU A 47 -0.51 -7.95 -0.14
CA LEU A 47 0.02 -7.63 -1.48
C LEU A 47 -0.94 -7.95 -2.63
N GLU A 48 -1.94 -8.80 -2.41
CA GLU A 48 -2.89 -9.19 -3.45
C GLU A 48 -3.87 -8.05 -3.80
N MET A 49 -4.03 -7.03 -2.94
CA MET A 49 -4.82 -5.85 -3.29
C MET A 49 -4.36 -5.17 -4.59
N TRP A 50 -3.10 -5.39 -4.97
CA TRP A 50 -2.47 -4.79 -6.14
C TRP A 50 -2.59 -5.62 -7.42
N ASP A 51 -3.26 -6.79 -7.39
CA ASP A 51 -3.42 -7.65 -8.57
C ASP A 51 -3.97 -6.89 -9.80
N PRO A 52 -4.99 -6.02 -9.68
CA PRO A 52 -5.50 -5.28 -10.82
C PRO A 52 -4.47 -4.31 -11.43
N GLN A 53 -3.63 -3.68 -10.59
CA GLN A 53 -2.60 -2.74 -11.03
C GLN A 53 -1.42 -3.48 -11.66
N VAL A 54 -1.01 -4.60 -11.06
CA VAL A 54 0.07 -5.43 -11.60
C VAL A 54 -0.28 -5.95 -12.99
N ALA A 55 -1.50 -6.44 -13.17
CA ALA A 55 -1.96 -6.93 -14.48
C ALA A 55 -1.80 -5.89 -15.61
N ARG A 56 -1.90 -4.59 -15.27
CA ARG A 56 -1.87 -3.46 -16.20
C ARG A 56 -0.53 -2.76 -16.35
N LEU A 57 0.34 -2.83 -15.31
CA LEU A 57 1.59 -2.06 -15.25
C LEU A 57 2.85 -2.90 -15.44
N ARG A 58 2.81 -4.23 -15.26
CA ARG A 58 4.00 -5.09 -15.28
C ARG A 58 4.76 -5.14 -16.62
N GLN A 59 4.16 -4.66 -17.69
CA GLN A 59 4.83 -4.58 -18.99
C GLN A 59 5.70 -3.31 -19.11
N GLU A 60 5.47 -2.33 -18.22
CA GLU A 60 6.12 -1.01 -18.27
C GLU A 60 7.02 -0.78 -17.06
N TYR A 61 6.74 -1.45 -15.94
CA TYR A 61 7.41 -1.27 -14.65
C TYR A 61 7.81 -2.61 -14.03
N ARG A 62 8.90 -2.59 -13.27
CA ARG A 62 9.20 -3.65 -12.31
C ARG A 62 8.43 -3.38 -11.02
N LEU A 63 7.43 -4.19 -10.74
CA LEU A 63 6.50 -4.02 -9.62
C LEU A 63 6.89 -4.96 -8.48
N VAL A 64 7.29 -4.37 -7.36
CA VAL A 64 7.62 -5.11 -6.15
C VAL A 64 6.54 -4.83 -5.12
N ARG A 65 5.72 -5.82 -4.83
CA ARG A 65 4.68 -5.75 -3.82
C ARG A 65 5.03 -6.62 -2.63
N VAL A 66 4.81 -6.13 -1.43
CA VAL A 66 5.21 -6.79 -0.19
C VAL A 66 4.05 -6.84 0.78
N ASP A 67 3.88 -7.99 1.44
CA ASP A 67 3.10 -8.05 2.67
C ASP A 67 3.93 -7.38 3.78
N ARG A 68 3.43 -6.26 4.32
CA ARG A 68 4.08 -5.61 5.46
C ARG A 68 4.11 -6.56 6.65
N ARG A 69 5.05 -6.39 7.57
CA ARG A 69 5.19 -7.27 8.75
C ARG A 69 3.86 -7.49 9.47
N GLY A 70 3.58 -8.74 9.85
CA GLY A 70 2.35 -9.13 10.53
C GLY A 70 1.08 -9.12 9.68
N HIS A 71 1.20 -8.91 8.35
CA HIS A 71 0.08 -8.95 7.41
C HIS A 71 0.26 -10.06 6.38
N GLY A 72 -0.84 -10.51 5.77
CA GLY A 72 -0.85 -11.53 4.74
C GLY A 72 -0.12 -12.80 5.18
N PHE A 73 0.93 -13.16 4.46
CA PHE A 73 1.81 -14.30 4.79
C PHE A 73 3.19 -13.86 5.33
N SER A 74 3.36 -12.59 5.64
CA SER A 74 4.51 -12.10 6.39
C SER A 74 4.35 -12.39 7.88
N SER A 75 5.45 -12.74 8.54
CA SER A 75 5.48 -12.93 9.98
C SER A 75 5.84 -11.64 10.74
N GLY A 76 5.97 -11.72 12.03
CA GLY A 76 6.30 -10.61 12.93
C GLY A 76 5.07 -9.85 13.41
N THR A 77 5.31 -8.89 14.30
CA THR A 77 4.28 -8.00 14.81
C THR A 77 4.18 -6.76 13.91
N PRO A 78 2.96 -6.33 13.51
CA PRO A 78 2.79 -5.08 12.77
C PRO A 78 3.48 -3.90 13.46
N SER A 79 4.25 -3.12 12.72
CA SER A 79 4.95 -1.95 13.25
C SER A 79 5.18 -0.93 12.13
N THR A 80 4.49 0.19 12.20
CA THR A 80 4.65 1.29 11.24
C THR A 80 6.06 1.92 11.31
N ALA A 81 6.72 1.81 12.50
CA ALA A 81 8.10 2.24 12.70
C ALA A 81 9.08 1.45 11.86
N ARG A 82 8.88 0.13 11.82
CA ARG A 82 9.78 -0.78 11.14
C ARG A 82 9.48 -0.96 9.66
N ASP A 83 8.25 -0.69 9.23
CA ASP A 83 7.83 -0.86 7.84
C ASP A 83 8.77 -0.12 6.86
N ALA A 84 9.19 1.12 7.16
CA ALA A 84 10.10 1.87 6.30
C ALA A 84 11.50 1.24 6.21
N THR A 85 12.00 0.69 7.31
CA THR A 85 13.29 -0.03 7.35
C THR A 85 13.21 -1.37 6.64
N ASP A 86 12.06 -2.03 6.71
CA ASP A 86 11.78 -3.27 5.96
C ASP A 86 11.76 -3.01 4.45
N VAL A 87 11.12 -1.92 4.01
CA VAL A 87 11.17 -1.49 2.59
C VAL A 87 12.60 -1.22 2.16
N ALA A 88 13.40 -0.53 3.00
CA ALA A 88 14.81 -0.29 2.70
C ALA A 88 15.62 -1.60 2.61
N ALA A 89 15.33 -2.59 3.46
CA ALA A 89 15.95 -3.91 3.41
C ALA A 89 15.56 -4.66 2.13
N LEU A 90 14.29 -4.60 1.73
CA LEU A 90 13.80 -5.21 0.48
C LEU A 90 14.48 -4.56 -0.74
N CYS A 91 14.59 -3.24 -0.78
CA CYS A 91 15.31 -2.54 -1.84
C CYS A 91 16.79 -2.98 -1.93
N ARG A 92 17.46 -3.12 -0.78
CA ARG A 92 18.86 -3.62 -0.78
C ARG A 92 18.95 -5.06 -1.27
N HIS A 93 18.07 -5.94 -0.83
CA HIS A 93 18.02 -7.33 -1.23
C HIS A 93 17.83 -7.50 -2.75
N LEU A 94 16.99 -6.67 -3.35
CA LEU A 94 16.70 -6.68 -4.79
C LEU A 94 17.65 -5.84 -5.65
N GLY A 95 18.65 -5.20 -5.06
CA GLY A 95 19.59 -4.32 -5.76
C GLY A 95 18.94 -3.04 -6.32
N LEU A 96 17.82 -2.60 -5.73
CA LEU A 96 17.12 -1.41 -6.17
C LEU A 96 17.78 -0.16 -5.59
N THR A 97 18.37 0.66 -6.45
CA THR A 97 19.03 1.90 -6.05
C THR A 97 18.06 3.07 -5.98
N ARG A 98 17.07 3.10 -6.88
CA ARG A 98 16.02 4.11 -6.93
C ARG A 98 14.67 3.43 -7.23
N VAL A 99 13.60 3.94 -6.63
CA VAL A 99 12.25 3.39 -6.74
C VAL A 99 11.20 4.51 -6.71
N ALA A 100 10.07 4.29 -7.36
CA ALA A 100 8.83 4.96 -6.96
C ALA A 100 8.12 4.12 -5.89
N VAL A 101 7.28 4.74 -5.08
CA VAL A 101 6.53 4.03 -4.04
C VAL A 101 5.05 4.41 -4.13
N ILE A 102 4.18 3.42 -4.17
CA ILE A 102 2.73 3.59 -4.05
C ILE A 102 2.32 3.00 -2.71
N GLY A 103 1.74 3.80 -1.85
CA GLY A 103 1.23 3.35 -0.55
C GLY A 103 -0.24 3.72 -0.36
N MET A 104 -1.04 2.75 0.07
CA MET A 104 -2.45 2.93 0.39
C MET A 104 -2.65 2.98 1.90
N SER A 105 -3.37 3.98 2.41
CA SER A 105 -3.75 4.13 3.83
C SER A 105 -2.52 4.06 4.75
N GLN A 106 -2.39 3.07 5.63
CA GLN A 106 -1.15 2.87 6.41
C GLN A 106 0.08 2.69 5.52
N GLY A 107 -0.06 2.05 4.35
CA GLY A 107 1.02 1.99 3.37
C GLY A 107 1.47 3.37 2.88
N ALA A 108 0.58 4.36 2.85
CA ALA A 108 0.96 5.75 2.54
C ALA A 108 1.85 6.37 3.63
N ARG A 109 1.59 6.05 4.91
CA ARG A 109 2.52 6.43 6.01
C ARG A 109 3.90 5.83 5.81
N THR A 110 3.93 4.53 5.51
CA THR A 110 5.19 3.83 5.24
C THR A 110 5.93 4.42 4.04
N ALA A 111 5.22 4.69 2.93
CA ALA A 111 5.79 5.31 1.73
C ALA A 111 6.42 6.68 2.05
N LEU A 112 5.72 7.50 2.81
CA LEU A 112 6.21 8.83 3.20
C LEU A 112 7.39 8.74 4.17
N ALA A 113 7.34 7.83 5.15
CA ALA A 113 8.45 7.59 6.08
C ALA A 113 9.71 7.11 5.35
N PHE A 114 9.56 6.18 4.39
CA PHE A 114 10.66 5.71 3.56
C PHE A 114 11.25 6.83 2.70
N ALA A 115 10.41 7.65 2.06
CA ALA A 115 10.85 8.78 1.25
C ALA A 115 11.57 9.86 2.09
N GLY A 116 11.18 10.04 3.34
CA GLY A 116 11.85 10.95 4.27
C GLY A 116 13.19 10.42 4.78
N GLY A 117 13.28 9.10 5.00
CA GLY A 117 14.50 8.44 5.50
C GLY A 117 15.56 8.16 4.44
N ALA A 118 15.17 8.11 3.16
CA ALA A 118 16.07 7.80 2.04
C ALA A 118 15.68 8.61 0.77
N PRO A 119 15.68 9.94 0.84
CA PRO A 119 15.14 10.78 -0.23
C PRO A 119 15.90 10.62 -1.56
N GLU A 120 17.18 10.28 -1.50
CA GLU A 120 18.01 10.02 -2.69
C GLU A 120 17.59 8.76 -3.45
N ARG A 121 16.85 7.85 -2.80
CA ARG A 121 16.38 6.59 -3.38
C ARG A 121 14.98 6.67 -3.97
N VAL A 122 14.27 7.77 -3.75
CA VAL A 122 12.85 7.88 -4.14
C VAL A 122 12.68 8.80 -5.33
N ASP A 123 12.21 8.26 -6.44
CA ASP A 123 11.90 9.01 -7.65
C ASP A 123 10.57 9.75 -7.54
N ALA A 124 9.57 9.10 -6.95
CA ALA A 124 8.21 9.63 -6.78
C ALA A 124 7.45 8.83 -5.71
N VAL A 125 6.44 9.45 -5.10
CA VAL A 125 5.52 8.78 -4.18
C VAL A 125 4.07 8.97 -4.62
N ILE A 126 3.24 7.94 -4.46
CA ILE A 126 1.77 8.01 -4.59
C ILE A 126 1.18 7.63 -3.24
N LEU A 127 0.40 8.53 -2.67
CA LEU A 127 -0.16 8.43 -1.32
C LEU A 127 -1.68 8.35 -1.45
N ASP A 128 -2.21 7.14 -1.39
CA ASP A 128 -3.63 6.84 -1.60
C ASP A 128 -4.37 6.73 -0.26
N GLY A 129 -5.45 7.52 -0.10
CA GLY A 129 -6.28 7.53 1.10
C GLY A 129 -5.49 7.71 2.40
N PRO A 130 -4.52 8.65 2.47
CA PRO A 130 -3.62 8.75 3.60
C PRO A 130 -4.39 9.03 4.90
N PRO A 131 -4.07 8.36 6.02
CA PRO A 131 -4.60 8.73 7.32
C PRO A 131 -4.07 10.09 7.75
N SER A 132 -4.73 10.72 8.72
CA SER A 132 -4.24 11.98 9.28
C SER A 132 -2.85 11.80 9.90
N PHE A 133 -1.99 12.76 9.68
CA PHE A 133 -0.65 12.82 10.27
C PHE A 133 -0.60 13.76 11.49
N GLU A 134 -1.69 14.44 11.81
CA GLU A 134 -1.77 15.47 12.85
C GLU A 134 -2.67 15.05 14.03
N LEU A 135 -3.50 14.02 13.84
CA LEU A 135 -4.48 13.60 14.84
C LEU A 135 -3.89 12.54 15.76
N ALA A 136 -4.26 12.60 17.04
CA ALA A 136 -4.05 11.51 17.96
C ALA A 136 -4.79 10.25 17.47
N PRO A 137 -4.31 9.04 17.79
CA PRO A 137 -4.94 7.79 17.35
C PRO A 137 -6.42 7.66 17.71
N ALA A 138 -6.82 8.25 18.85
CA ALA A 138 -8.21 8.25 19.30
C ALA A 138 -9.15 9.03 18.34
N ASP A 139 -8.60 9.91 17.52
CA ASP A 139 -9.35 10.73 16.57
C ASP A 139 -9.31 10.16 15.14
N GLU A 140 -8.72 9.00 14.93
CA GLU A 140 -8.72 8.34 13.62
C GLU A 140 -10.08 7.73 13.28
N ASP A 141 -10.31 7.52 11.96
CA ASP A 141 -11.55 6.91 11.44
C ASP A 141 -11.72 5.46 11.85
N VAL A 142 -10.64 4.80 12.27
CA VAL A 142 -10.65 3.40 12.70
C VAL A 142 -10.91 3.34 14.19
N PRO A 143 -12.01 2.72 14.65
CA PRO A 143 -12.31 2.55 16.06
C PRO A 143 -11.43 1.44 16.66
N PHE A 144 -10.12 1.68 16.72
CA PHE A 144 -9.11 0.66 16.98
C PHE A 144 -9.31 -0.04 18.34
N GLU A 145 -9.54 0.71 19.42
CA GLU A 145 -9.73 0.13 20.75
C GLU A 145 -11.00 -0.72 20.84
N HIS A 146 -12.07 -0.29 20.16
CA HIS A 146 -13.29 -1.10 20.07
C HIS A 146 -13.03 -2.41 19.31
N LEU A 147 -12.42 -2.33 18.15
CA LEU A 147 -12.08 -3.51 17.31
C LEU A 147 -11.12 -4.46 18.02
N ARG A 148 -10.15 -3.92 18.75
CA ARG A 148 -9.23 -4.68 19.61
C ARG A 148 -10.01 -5.42 20.71
N THR A 149 -10.93 -4.74 21.39
CA THR A 149 -11.78 -5.35 22.40
C THR A 149 -12.62 -6.48 21.81
N VAL A 150 -13.21 -6.27 20.63
CA VAL A 150 -13.95 -7.31 19.91
C VAL A 150 -13.07 -8.51 19.58
N ALA A 151 -11.86 -8.27 19.04
CA ALA A 151 -10.92 -9.34 18.72
C ALA A 151 -10.56 -10.16 19.98
N ARG A 152 -10.26 -9.49 21.10
CA ARG A 152 -9.85 -10.14 22.36
C ARG A 152 -10.98 -10.89 23.07
N THR A 153 -12.18 -10.34 23.06
CA THR A 153 -13.31 -10.91 23.82
C THR A 153 -14.20 -11.83 23.00
N ARG A 154 -14.28 -11.64 21.69
CA ARG A 154 -15.18 -12.37 20.79
C ARG A 154 -14.45 -13.07 19.64
N GLY A 155 -13.12 -12.94 19.59
CA GLY A 155 -12.25 -13.57 18.62
C GLY A 155 -12.18 -12.90 17.25
N MET A 156 -11.16 -13.28 16.47
CA MET A 156 -10.86 -12.68 15.16
C MET A 156 -12.01 -12.83 14.14
N ALA A 157 -12.83 -13.87 14.23
CA ALA A 157 -14.01 -14.00 13.36
C ALA A 157 -15.04 -12.89 13.60
N ALA A 158 -15.22 -12.46 14.85
CA ALA A 158 -16.10 -11.33 15.16
C ALA A 158 -15.51 -10.00 14.69
N PHE A 159 -14.20 -9.79 14.90
CA PHE A 159 -13.46 -8.65 14.37
C PHE A 159 -13.64 -8.52 12.85
N ARG A 160 -13.36 -9.57 12.08
CA ARG A 160 -13.44 -9.56 10.61
C ARG A 160 -14.85 -9.23 10.11
N ARG A 161 -15.88 -9.79 10.73
CA ARG A 161 -17.29 -9.49 10.38
C ARG A 161 -17.63 -8.04 10.65
N GLU A 162 -17.13 -7.46 11.74
CA GLU A 162 -17.38 -6.06 12.09
C GLU A 162 -16.59 -5.11 11.21
N TRP A 163 -15.32 -5.41 10.97
CA TRP A 163 -14.44 -4.65 10.10
C TRP A 163 -14.94 -4.62 8.65
N LEU A 164 -15.45 -5.74 8.12
CA LEU A 164 -16.06 -5.80 6.80
C LEU A 164 -17.31 -4.93 6.63
N ARG A 165 -17.90 -4.42 7.72
CA ARG A 165 -19.02 -3.45 7.67
C ARG A 165 -18.55 -2.01 7.82
N HIS A 166 -17.28 -1.79 8.12
CA HIS A 166 -16.73 -0.47 8.32
C HIS A 166 -16.66 0.31 6.99
N PRO A 167 -16.95 1.63 6.96
CA PRO A 167 -16.93 2.42 5.72
C PRO A 167 -15.63 2.31 4.91
N LEU A 168 -14.48 2.18 5.57
CA LEU A 168 -13.17 2.02 4.93
C LEU A 168 -12.99 0.69 4.17
N THR A 169 -13.87 -0.28 4.37
CA THR A 169 -13.84 -1.58 3.66
C THR A 169 -15.03 -1.77 2.73
N GLN A 170 -15.90 -0.76 2.60
CA GLN A 170 -17.04 -0.83 1.70
C GLN A 170 -16.63 -0.47 0.28
N LEU A 171 -16.57 -1.48 -0.60
CA LEU A 171 -16.35 -1.26 -2.03
C LEU A 171 -17.60 -0.65 -2.67
N ARG A 172 -17.36 0.23 -3.65
CA ARG A 172 -18.39 0.88 -4.48
C ARG A 172 -18.60 0.17 -5.82
N THR A 173 -17.67 -0.68 -6.19
CA THR A 173 -17.81 -1.52 -7.39
C THR A 173 -18.82 -2.64 -7.19
N ALA A 174 -19.56 -2.99 -8.25
CA ALA A 174 -20.42 -4.17 -8.28
C ALA A 174 -19.67 -5.46 -8.67
N ASN A 175 -18.34 -5.38 -8.92
CA ASN A 175 -17.56 -6.53 -9.35
C ASN A 175 -17.38 -7.55 -8.20
N PRO A 176 -17.97 -8.77 -8.31
CA PRO A 176 -17.93 -9.75 -7.23
C PRO A 176 -16.51 -10.28 -6.96
N GLN A 177 -15.62 -10.25 -7.94
CA GLN A 177 -14.24 -10.69 -7.77
C GLN A 177 -13.47 -9.74 -6.84
N MET A 178 -13.69 -8.43 -6.93
CA MET A 178 -13.07 -7.45 -6.05
C MET A 178 -13.57 -7.61 -4.60
N HIS A 179 -14.86 -7.86 -4.42
CA HIS A 179 -15.43 -8.16 -3.10
C HIS A 179 -14.83 -9.46 -2.51
N ALA A 180 -14.76 -10.52 -3.30
CA ALA A 180 -14.17 -11.78 -2.84
C ALA A 180 -12.68 -11.63 -2.48
N GLN A 181 -11.94 -10.86 -3.26
CA GLN A 181 -10.53 -10.57 -3.01
C GLN A 181 -10.35 -9.78 -1.70
N LEU A 182 -11.15 -8.74 -1.47
CA LEU A 182 -11.12 -7.98 -0.23
C LEU A 182 -11.42 -8.85 0.99
N ILE A 183 -12.47 -9.67 0.91
CA ILE A 183 -12.84 -10.59 1.99
C ILE A 183 -11.70 -11.55 2.28
N ALA A 184 -11.09 -12.17 1.25
CA ALA A 184 -10.00 -13.12 1.42
C ALA A 184 -8.77 -12.49 2.09
N MET A 185 -8.42 -11.26 1.76
CA MET A 185 -7.33 -10.53 2.41
C MET A 185 -7.63 -10.28 3.90
N ILE A 186 -8.82 -9.79 4.22
CA ILE A 186 -9.23 -9.54 5.61
C ILE A 186 -9.33 -10.84 6.42
N GLU A 187 -9.72 -11.95 5.79
CA GLU A 187 -9.74 -13.27 6.44
C GLU A 187 -8.34 -13.79 6.79
N ARG A 188 -7.32 -13.45 5.99
CA ARG A 188 -5.92 -13.81 6.26
C ARG A 188 -5.28 -12.97 7.36
N PHE A 189 -5.83 -11.79 7.65
CA PHE A 189 -5.26 -10.92 8.69
C PHE A 189 -5.31 -11.61 10.05
N ALA A 190 -4.11 -11.85 10.64
CA ALA A 190 -3.94 -12.62 11.86
C ALA A 190 -4.32 -11.84 13.13
N GLY A 191 -4.14 -10.50 13.12
CA GLY A 191 -4.46 -9.64 14.26
C GLY A 191 -3.49 -9.79 15.43
N ASN A 192 -2.22 -10.14 15.17
CA ASN A 192 -1.19 -10.33 16.19
C ASN A 192 -1.03 -9.11 17.10
N GLU A 193 -1.22 -7.91 16.56
CA GLU A 193 -1.21 -6.65 17.32
C GLU A 193 -2.27 -6.55 18.43
N PHE A 194 -3.32 -7.39 18.38
CA PHE A 194 -4.36 -7.41 19.39
C PHE A 194 -4.03 -8.35 20.54
N THR A 195 -3.12 -9.31 20.34
CA THR A 195 -2.86 -10.42 21.28
C THR A 195 -1.53 -10.29 22.02
N ASP A 196 -0.49 -9.76 21.39
CA ASP A 196 0.89 -10.03 21.79
C ASP A 196 1.57 -8.98 22.68
N SER A 197 0.91 -7.87 23.02
CA SER A 197 1.54 -6.94 23.98
C SER A 197 0.54 -5.94 24.59
N PRO A 198 0.83 -5.40 25.79
CA PRO A 198 0.33 -4.09 26.11
C PRO A 198 0.90 -3.17 25.04
N LEU A 199 0.03 -2.50 24.29
CA LEU A 199 0.45 -1.48 23.35
C LEU A 199 1.39 -0.51 24.08
N GLU A 200 2.68 -0.65 23.92
CA GLU A 200 3.44 0.54 23.64
C GLU A 200 2.74 1.11 22.41
N SER A 201 2.13 2.27 22.59
CA SER A 201 1.43 2.91 21.49
C SER A 201 2.46 3.11 20.38
N ASP A 202 2.53 2.16 19.45
CA ASP A 202 3.20 2.30 18.17
C ASP A 202 2.49 3.35 17.30
N VAL A 203 1.85 4.27 17.98
CA VAL A 203 1.68 5.61 17.50
C VAL A 203 3.07 6.19 17.54
N LEU A 204 3.84 5.78 16.55
CA LEU A 204 4.95 6.61 16.21
C LEU A 204 4.44 8.04 16.19
N PRO A 205 5.17 8.95 16.88
CA PRO A 205 5.00 10.34 16.53
C PRO A 205 5.06 10.34 15.02
N VAL A 206 3.94 10.71 14.39
CA VAL A 206 3.90 10.89 12.94
C VAL A 206 5.21 11.55 12.61
N PRO A 207 6.11 10.95 11.84
CA PRO A 207 7.36 11.60 11.52
C PRO A 207 6.93 12.95 11.02
N ALA A 208 7.33 14.02 11.72
CA ALA A 208 6.99 15.38 11.31
C ALA A 208 7.21 15.37 9.81
N LEU A 209 6.14 15.57 9.04
CA LEU A 209 6.10 15.38 7.58
C LEU A 209 7.49 15.68 7.03
N PRO A 210 8.19 14.74 6.40
CA PRO A 210 9.57 14.98 6.07
C PRO A 210 9.61 16.16 5.10
N ARG A 211 9.72 17.36 5.63
CA ARG A 211 9.93 18.59 4.85
C ARG A 211 11.19 18.48 3.98
N SER A 212 12.00 17.46 4.26
CA SER A 212 13.19 17.09 3.52
C SER A 212 12.95 16.23 2.28
N SER A 213 11.79 15.58 2.14
CA SER A 213 11.51 14.84 0.92
C SER A 213 11.08 15.79 -0.19
N ASN A 214 11.97 16.02 -1.15
CA ASN A 214 11.71 16.76 -2.38
C ASN A 214 11.19 15.86 -3.51
N ALA A 215 10.83 14.61 -3.19
CA ALA A 215 10.25 13.69 -4.15
C ALA A 215 8.90 14.21 -4.64
N PRO A 216 8.63 14.18 -5.95
CA PRO A 216 7.30 14.43 -6.47
C PRO A 216 6.29 13.51 -5.80
N ALA A 217 5.15 14.06 -5.39
CA ALA A 217 4.10 13.32 -4.71
C ALA A 217 2.75 13.45 -5.44
N LEU A 218 2.03 12.34 -5.59
CA LEU A 218 0.63 12.33 -5.95
C LEU A 218 -0.18 11.93 -4.71
N VAL A 219 -1.02 12.83 -4.24
CA VAL A 219 -1.94 12.52 -3.13
C VAL A 219 -3.31 12.20 -3.72
N LEU A 220 -3.76 10.97 -3.52
CA LEU A 220 -4.94 10.41 -4.15
C LEU A 220 -5.99 10.02 -3.10
N SER A 221 -7.27 10.11 -3.43
CA SER A 221 -8.38 9.53 -2.67
C SER A 221 -9.54 9.19 -3.59
N GLY A 222 -10.43 8.30 -3.15
CA GLY A 222 -11.73 8.17 -3.76
C GLY A 222 -12.64 9.36 -3.44
N GLU A 223 -13.57 9.69 -4.35
CA GLU A 223 -14.55 10.75 -4.16
C GLU A 223 -15.49 10.46 -2.97
N LEU A 224 -15.81 9.20 -2.76
CA LEU A 224 -16.73 8.70 -1.73
C LEU A 224 -16.01 8.08 -0.53
N ASP A 225 -14.73 8.39 -0.35
CA ASP A 225 -13.99 8.02 0.85
C ASP A 225 -14.57 8.72 2.08
N VAL A 226 -14.23 8.26 3.27
CA VAL A 226 -14.71 8.91 4.50
C VAL A 226 -14.16 10.33 4.58
N PRO A 227 -14.95 11.30 5.09
CA PRO A 227 -14.61 12.72 5.03
C PRO A 227 -13.22 13.06 5.59
N ARG A 228 -12.80 12.39 6.65
CA ARG A 228 -11.48 12.61 7.26
C ARG A 228 -10.33 12.20 6.34
N ARG A 229 -10.49 11.15 5.53
CA ARG A 229 -9.46 10.71 4.56
C ARG A 229 -9.34 11.71 3.42
N ILE A 230 -10.46 12.23 2.93
CA ILE A 230 -10.47 13.29 1.91
C ILE A 230 -9.77 14.54 2.48
N GLN A 231 -10.15 14.99 3.68
CA GLN A 231 -9.52 16.14 4.33
C GLN A 231 -8.02 15.93 4.57
N SER A 232 -7.62 14.73 4.98
CA SER A 232 -6.19 14.39 5.16
C SER A 232 -5.44 14.47 3.84
N ALA A 233 -6.01 13.94 2.76
CA ALA A 233 -5.42 14.03 1.43
C ALA A 233 -5.30 15.49 0.96
N ASP A 234 -6.32 16.30 1.16
CA ASP A 234 -6.32 17.73 0.80
C ASP A 234 -5.22 18.50 1.56
N ARG A 235 -5.15 18.30 2.89
CA ARG A 235 -4.11 18.93 3.72
C ARG A 235 -2.70 18.50 3.30
N LEU A 236 -2.51 17.19 3.12
CA LEU A 236 -1.21 16.64 2.74
C LEU A 236 -0.74 17.16 1.38
N SER A 237 -1.66 17.36 0.43
CA SER A 237 -1.33 17.90 -0.88
C SER A 237 -0.85 19.36 -0.84
N VAL A 238 -1.27 20.11 0.18
CA VAL A 238 -0.80 21.49 0.40
C VAL A 238 0.51 21.54 1.19
N GLN A 239 0.71 20.58 2.09
CA GLN A 239 1.89 20.55 2.96
C GLN A 239 3.15 20.04 2.26
N LEU A 240 3.00 19.14 1.28
CA LEU A 240 4.13 18.59 0.54
C LEU A 240 4.55 19.55 -0.59
N PRO A 241 5.83 19.93 -0.71
CA PRO A 241 6.30 20.97 -1.63
C PRO A 241 6.05 20.70 -3.12
N ARG A 242 5.96 19.43 -3.51
CA ARG A 242 5.83 18.97 -4.90
C ARG A 242 4.68 18.00 -5.05
N ALA A 243 3.56 18.27 -4.37
CA ALA A 243 2.40 17.41 -4.43
C ALA A 243 1.39 17.87 -5.49
N GLU A 244 0.80 16.85 -6.12
CA GLU A 244 -0.40 16.97 -6.95
C GLU A 244 -1.54 16.27 -6.24
N ARG A 245 -2.77 16.72 -6.43
CA ARG A 245 -3.97 16.11 -5.87
C ARG A 245 -4.78 15.44 -6.98
N ALA A 246 -5.20 14.20 -6.77
CA ALA A 246 -6.14 13.49 -7.64
C ALA A 246 -7.29 12.89 -6.83
N VAL A 247 -8.47 12.80 -7.45
CA VAL A 247 -9.67 12.18 -6.89
C VAL A 247 -10.19 11.16 -7.91
N ILE A 248 -10.44 9.94 -7.48
CA ILE A 248 -11.03 8.87 -8.32
C ILE A 248 -12.55 8.92 -8.14
N THR A 249 -13.24 9.24 -9.23
CA THR A 249 -14.70 9.45 -9.23
C THR A 249 -15.47 8.16 -8.93
N GLY A 250 -16.44 8.26 -8.02
CA GLY A 250 -17.32 7.14 -7.63
C GLY A 250 -16.60 6.02 -6.87
N ALA A 251 -15.39 6.24 -6.37
CA ALA A 251 -14.63 5.28 -5.58
C ALA A 251 -14.69 5.63 -4.08
N GLY A 252 -14.67 4.60 -3.22
CA GLY A 252 -14.52 4.72 -1.77
C GLY A 252 -13.04 4.75 -1.34
N HIS A 253 -12.78 4.18 -0.16
CA HIS A 253 -11.42 4.15 0.41
C HIS A 253 -10.43 3.23 -0.33
N LEU A 254 -10.93 2.33 -1.16
CA LEU A 254 -10.14 1.38 -1.94
C LEU A 254 -10.30 1.65 -3.44
N PRO A 255 -9.86 2.84 -3.94
CA PRO A 255 -10.10 3.24 -5.32
C PRO A 255 -9.41 2.32 -6.33
N ASN A 256 -8.32 1.67 -5.94
CA ASN A 256 -7.61 0.68 -6.73
C ASN A 256 -8.44 -0.59 -7.01
N LEU A 257 -9.41 -0.93 -6.16
CA LEU A 257 -10.36 -2.03 -6.34
C LEU A 257 -11.68 -1.55 -6.92
N ASP A 258 -12.14 -0.36 -6.55
CA ASP A 258 -13.41 0.21 -7.02
C ASP A 258 -13.36 0.60 -8.50
N ARG A 259 -12.30 1.25 -8.92
CA ARG A 259 -12.07 1.82 -10.26
C ARG A 259 -10.67 1.49 -10.77
N PRO A 260 -10.35 0.20 -10.95
CA PRO A 260 -8.99 -0.25 -11.21
C PRO A 260 -8.37 0.36 -12.48
N ASP A 261 -9.16 0.64 -13.50
CA ASP A 261 -8.67 1.21 -14.75
C ASP A 261 -8.31 2.70 -14.57
N GLU A 262 -9.23 3.50 -14.04
CA GLU A 262 -9.01 4.93 -13.78
C GLU A 262 -7.87 5.16 -12.79
N TYR A 263 -7.84 4.37 -11.71
CA TYR A 263 -6.77 4.41 -10.72
C TYR A 263 -5.41 4.13 -11.36
N THR A 264 -5.33 3.06 -12.17
CA THR A 264 -4.08 2.65 -12.81
C THR A 264 -3.59 3.70 -13.79
N GLU A 265 -4.48 4.28 -14.61
CA GLU A 265 -4.12 5.35 -15.56
C GLU A 265 -3.64 6.61 -14.84
N THR A 266 -4.29 6.98 -13.75
CA THR A 266 -3.88 8.12 -12.92
C THR A 266 -2.46 7.89 -12.36
N CYS A 267 -2.20 6.72 -11.80
CA CYS A 267 -0.88 6.34 -11.32
C CYS A 267 0.16 6.30 -12.45
N ARG A 268 -0.17 5.68 -13.60
CA ARG A 268 0.70 5.59 -14.78
C ARG A 268 1.10 6.97 -15.30
N ALA A 269 0.13 7.87 -15.46
CA ALA A 269 0.38 9.22 -15.93
C ALA A 269 1.35 9.99 -15.02
N PHE A 270 1.24 9.80 -13.70
CA PHE A 270 2.16 10.38 -12.74
C PHE A 270 3.54 9.73 -12.80
N LEU A 271 3.62 8.40 -12.72
CA LEU A 271 4.87 7.66 -12.75
C LEU A 271 5.70 7.96 -14.02
N ASN A 272 5.05 8.01 -15.18
CA ASN A 272 5.72 8.30 -16.46
C ASN A 272 6.47 9.64 -16.49
N ARG A 273 6.09 10.60 -15.68
CA ARG A 273 6.78 11.90 -15.59
C ARG A 273 8.06 11.85 -14.79
N TYR A 274 8.17 10.92 -13.84
CA TYR A 274 9.24 10.95 -12.83
C TYR A 274 10.11 9.69 -12.79
N THR A 275 9.66 8.56 -13.39
CA THR A 275 10.37 7.29 -13.32
C THR A 275 10.96 6.82 -14.66
N ARG A 276 10.75 7.55 -15.75
CA ARG A 276 11.36 7.19 -17.03
C ARG A 276 12.87 7.07 -16.85
N ALA A 277 13.38 5.91 -17.21
CA ALA A 277 14.81 5.68 -17.28
C ALA A 277 15.46 6.89 -17.97
N ARG A 278 16.32 7.62 -17.27
CA ARG A 278 17.25 8.51 -17.94
C ARG A 278 18.03 7.59 -18.85
N SER A 279 17.75 7.66 -20.15
CA SER A 279 18.59 7.05 -21.16
C SER A 279 20.01 7.44 -20.79
N THR A 280 20.81 6.47 -20.38
CA THR A 280 22.23 6.69 -20.14
C THR A 280 22.80 7.28 -21.42
N PRO A 281 23.51 8.39 -21.39
CA PRO A 281 24.12 8.98 -22.56
C PRO A 281 25.13 8.04 -23.20
#